data_ae1112f142a38f1469b5a4b8803b3827
#
_entry.id   ae1112f142a38f1469b5a4b8803b3827
#
_cell.length_a   1.000
_cell.length_b   1.000
_cell.length_c   1.000
_cell.angle_alpha   90.00
_cell.angle_beta   90.00
_cell.angle_gamma   90.00
#
_symmetry.space_group_name_H-M   'P 1'
#
loop_
_entity.id
_entity.type
_entity.pdbx_description
1 polymer ?
#
loop_
_entity_poly.entity_id
_entity_poly.type
_entity_poly.pdbx_seq_one_letter_code
_entity_poly.pdbx_strand_id
1 'polypeptide(L)'
;GKTIAITRSKDDAAEFISLAEQNNAVPIALPTIELVSKGEKIVDEFLNLVGTSNPDYSVFLSSKAVKILFDTAKNTGKFEQLQLIVANTIVMSVGPKTSAALKSYGIKVNHEPENHSSIGVGEQFSQINAVGKKVIIPRSGASNSFLKELLNKIGIDVVELYLYDVCAFKDTTQWNGFRELFSQNKIDAVIFTSASSVRGFFEIMVKDYSKEELQNNLSQISLISIGIFTSEELKKFDVSFVVSEIHTVAGAFDTLKNP
;
A
#
# COMPACT_ATOMS: atom_id res chain seq x y z
N GLY A 1 -29.72 -4.76 2.56
CA GLY A 1 -28.51 -5.00 1.77
C GLY A 1 -27.40 -5.53 2.64
N LYS A 2 -26.34 -6.11 2.05
CA LYS A 2 -25.16 -6.58 2.81
C LYS A 2 -24.39 -5.39 3.38
N THR A 3 -23.86 -5.52 4.58
CA THR A 3 -22.96 -4.54 5.21
C THR A 3 -21.51 -4.97 4.96
N ILE A 4 -20.76 -4.16 4.23
CA ILE A 4 -19.42 -4.51 3.77
C ILE A 4 -18.41 -3.45 4.24
N ALA A 5 -17.39 -3.89 4.97
CA ALA A 5 -16.29 -3.02 5.38
C ALA A 5 -15.08 -3.16 4.44
N ILE A 6 -14.34 -2.07 4.24
CA ILE A 6 -13.06 -2.08 3.56
C ILE A 6 -11.99 -1.42 4.44
N THR A 7 -10.80 -2.03 4.51
CA THR A 7 -9.72 -1.55 5.36
C THR A 7 -8.97 -0.36 4.73
N ARG A 8 -9.71 0.73 4.50
CA ARG A 8 -9.20 2.01 3.97
C ARG A 8 -9.78 3.19 4.72
N SER A 9 -9.07 4.33 4.68
CA SER A 9 -9.63 5.61 5.10
C SER A 9 -10.81 6.00 4.22
N LYS A 10 -11.69 6.87 4.72
CA LYS A 10 -12.84 7.37 3.96
C LYS A 10 -12.44 8.02 2.63
N ASP A 11 -11.34 8.77 2.64
CA ASP A 11 -10.82 9.44 1.46
C ASP A 11 -10.29 8.47 0.39
N ASP A 12 -9.73 7.34 0.82
CA ASP A 12 -9.21 6.29 -0.08
C ASP A 12 -10.29 5.27 -0.50
N ALA A 13 -11.49 5.32 0.08
CA ALA A 13 -12.57 4.36 -0.12
C ALA A 13 -13.66 4.82 -1.11
N ALA A 14 -13.52 5.96 -1.77
CA ALA A 14 -14.56 6.54 -2.63
C ALA A 14 -15.04 5.58 -3.74
N GLU A 15 -14.12 4.89 -4.41
CA GLU A 15 -14.44 3.86 -5.41
C GLU A 15 -15.30 2.73 -4.81
N PHE A 16 -14.89 2.21 -3.65
CA PHE A 16 -15.61 1.15 -2.96
C PHE A 16 -17.01 1.59 -2.52
N ILE A 17 -17.13 2.79 -1.95
CA ILE A 17 -18.42 3.34 -1.50
C ILE A 17 -19.39 3.40 -2.66
N SER A 18 -18.96 3.95 -3.80
CA SER A 18 -19.77 4.01 -5.01
C SER A 18 -20.21 2.63 -5.51
N LEU A 19 -19.28 1.65 -5.55
CA LEU A 19 -19.59 0.28 -5.95
C LEU A 19 -20.59 -0.40 -5.01
N ALA A 20 -20.43 -0.22 -3.70
CA ALA A 20 -21.32 -0.81 -2.71
C ALA A 20 -22.74 -0.25 -2.82
N GLU A 21 -22.87 1.08 -2.90
CA GLU A 21 -24.16 1.76 -3.04
C GLU A 21 -24.89 1.35 -4.34
N GLN A 22 -24.18 1.27 -5.47
CA GLN A 22 -24.75 0.78 -6.73
C GLN A 22 -25.26 -0.66 -6.66
N ASN A 23 -24.75 -1.46 -5.72
CA ASN A 23 -25.18 -2.84 -5.49
C ASN A 23 -26.08 -3.00 -4.24
N ASN A 24 -26.70 -1.92 -3.77
CA ASN A 24 -27.58 -1.90 -2.60
C ASN A 24 -26.91 -2.47 -1.31
N ALA A 25 -25.60 -2.32 -1.18
CA ALA A 25 -24.85 -2.68 0.03
C ALA A 25 -24.58 -1.42 0.88
N VAL A 26 -24.38 -1.63 2.18
CA VAL A 26 -24.01 -0.58 3.13
C VAL A 26 -22.49 -0.58 3.26
N PRO A 27 -21.78 0.46 2.76
CA PRO A 27 -20.33 0.52 2.84
C PRO A 27 -19.85 1.05 4.19
N ILE A 28 -18.77 0.45 4.71
CA ILE A 28 -18.03 0.96 5.87
C ILE A 28 -16.58 1.17 5.46
N ALA A 29 -16.12 2.41 5.42
CA ALA A 29 -14.71 2.73 5.32
C ALA A 29 -14.07 2.61 6.71
N LEU A 30 -13.17 1.65 6.88
CA LEU A 30 -12.57 1.30 8.16
C LEU A 30 -11.06 1.57 8.12
N PRO A 31 -10.59 2.74 8.58
CA PRO A 31 -9.17 3.03 8.62
C PRO A 31 -8.49 2.12 9.65
N THR A 32 -7.59 1.26 9.21
CA THR A 32 -6.87 0.31 10.09
C THR A 32 -5.45 0.72 10.35
N ILE A 33 -4.91 1.61 9.54
CA ILE A 33 -3.53 2.08 9.62
C ILE A 33 -3.45 3.60 9.45
N GLU A 34 -2.40 4.17 10.00
CA GLU A 34 -1.96 5.54 9.73
C GLU A 34 -0.50 5.58 9.29
N LEU A 35 -0.16 6.58 8.48
CA LEU A 35 1.19 6.82 8.02
C LEU A 35 1.86 7.84 8.94
N VAL A 36 2.99 7.47 9.50
CA VAL A 36 3.81 8.34 10.35
C VAL A 36 5.04 8.77 9.57
N SER A 37 5.06 10.03 9.10
CA SER A 37 6.22 10.58 8.40
C SER A 37 7.46 10.58 9.30
N LYS A 38 8.61 10.29 8.73
CA LYS A 38 9.92 10.43 9.40
C LYS A 38 10.40 11.88 9.45
N GLY A 39 9.57 12.83 9.05
CA GLY A 39 9.81 14.25 9.16
C GLY A 39 10.65 14.82 8.02
N GLU A 40 11.18 16.03 8.25
CA GLU A 40 11.85 16.83 7.19
C GLU A 40 13.19 16.23 6.74
N LYS A 41 13.81 15.41 7.56
CA LYS A 41 15.12 14.78 7.29
C LYS A 41 15.15 13.84 6.10
N ILE A 42 13.96 13.31 5.68
CA ILE A 42 13.87 12.36 4.57
C ILE A 42 14.41 12.91 3.26
N VAL A 43 14.28 14.22 3.03
CA VAL A 43 14.81 14.87 1.82
C VAL A 43 16.34 14.89 1.86
N ASP A 44 16.92 15.28 2.98
CA ASP A 44 18.40 15.29 3.15
C ASP A 44 18.96 13.87 3.05
N GLU A 45 18.30 12.89 3.65
CA GLU A 45 18.69 11.49 3.54
C GLU A 45 18.63 11.01 2.09
N PHE A 46 17.59 11.36 1.33
CA PHE A 46 17.48 11.03 -0.09
C PHE A 46 18.63 11.67 -0.89
N LEU A 47 18.85 12.96 -0.73
CA LEU A 47 19.91 13.70 -1.42
C LEU A 47 21.29 13.13 -1.11
N ASN A 48 21.56 12.81 0.16
CA ASN A 48 22.81 12.19 0.59
C ASN A 48 22.98 10.78 0.01
N LEU A 49 21.93 9.96 0.03
CA LEU A 49 21.97 8.61 -0.54
C LEU A 49 22.22 8.66 -2.06
N VAL A 50 21.58 9.56 -2.79
CA VAL A 50 21.86 9.74 -4.23
C VAL A 50 23.29 10.20 -4.45
N GLY A 51 23.77 11.17 -3.70
CA GLY A 51 25.13 11.69 -3.81
C GLY A 51 26.22 10.65 -3.51
N THR A 52 25.96 9.73 -2.58
CA THR A 52 26.94 8.71 -2.17
C THR A 52 26.83 7.42 -2.98
N SER A 53 25.61 7.02 -3.35
CA SER A 53 25.38 5.77 -4.06
C SER A 53 25.39 5.91 -5.59
N ASN A 54 25.18 7.13 -6.10
CA ASN A 54 25.10 7.46 -7.52
C ASN A 54 24.20 6.48 -8.31
N PRO A 55 22.88 6.43 -8.01
CA PRO A 55 21.97 5.44 -8.61
C PRO A 55 21.72 5.74 -10.08
N ASP A 56 21.63 4.69 -10.89
CA ASP A 56 21.19 4.80 -12.29
C ASP A 56 19.67 5.01 -12.38
N TYR A 57 18.91 4.46 -11.44
CA TYR A 57 17.45 4.46 -11.44
C TYR A 57 16.87 4.96 -10.13
N SER A 58 15.76 5.71 -10.23
CA SER A 58 14.86 6.00 -9.11
C SER A 58 13.53 5.27 -9.33
N VAL A 59 13.16 4.38 -8.41
CA VAL A 59 11.95 3.55 -8.52
C VAL A 59 10.92 3.96 -7.47
N PHE A 60 9.75 4.33 -7.92
CA PHE A 60 8.63 4.76 -7.07
C PHE A 60 7.51 3.73 -7.09
N LEU A 61 7.23 3.13 -5.94
CA LEU A 61 6.26 2.06 -5.78
C LEU A 61 4.89 2.53 -5.26
N SER A 62 4.74 3.83 -5.00
CA SER A 62 3.52 4.37 -4.40
C SER A 62 3.40 5.87 -4.65
N SER A 63 2.21 6.31 -5.05
CA SER A 63 1.88 7.74 -5.15
C SER A 63 1.96 8.46 -3.80
N LYS A 64 1.76 7.76 -2.68
CA LYS A 64 1.93 8.30 -1.33
C LYS A 64 3.40 8.59 -1.03
N ALA A 65 4.31 7.68 -1.39
CA ALA A 65 5.75 7.90 -1.24
C ALA A 65 6.23 9.12 -2.06
N VAL A 66 5.75 9.24 -3.31
CA VAL A 66 6.02 10.42 -4.15
C VAL A 66 5.58 11.70 -3.45
N LYS A 67 4.31 11.77 -3.03
CA LYS A 67 3.76 12.95 -2.36
C LYS A 67 4.54 13.31 -1.10
N ILE A 68 4.79 12.36 -0.21
CA ILE A 68 5.52 12.62 1.04
C ILE A 68 6.91 13.19 0.75
N LEU A 69 7.67 12.61 -0.18
CA LEU A 69 9.02 13.06 -0.50
C LEU A 69 9.00 14.47 -1.11
N PHE A 70 8.19 14.70 -2.13
CA PHE A 70 8.17 15.97 -2.87
C PHE A 70 7.48 17.10 -2.08
N ASP A 71 6.41 16.84 -1.32
CA ASP A 71 5.79 17.85 -0.47
C ASP A 71 6.71 18.26 0.68
N THR A 72 7.44 17.30 1.27
CA THR A 72 8.48 17.61 2.26
C THR A 72 9.58 18.48 1.63
N ALA A 73 9.99 18.17 0.40
CA ALA A 73 10.99 19.00 -0.30
C ALA A 73 10.49 20.43 -0.58
N LYS A 74 9.21 20.60 -0.91
CA LYS A 74 8.59 21.96 -1.04
C LYS A 74 8.62 22.70 0.29
N ASN A 75 8.21 22.03 1.36
CA ASN A 75 8.14 22.64 2.70
C ASN A 75 9.53 23.03 3.25
N THR A 76 10.57 22.30 2.85
CA THR A 76 11.97 22.55 3.29
C THR A 76 12.78 23.38 2.30
N GLY A 77 12.15 23.91 1.22
CA GLY A 77 12.83 24.72 0.20
C GLY A 77 13.83 23.97 -0.68
N LYS A 78 13.76 22.62 -0.73
CA LYS A 78 14.67 21.74 -1.47
C LYS A 78 14.02 21.11 -2.71
N PHE A 79 12.86 21.63 -3.13
CA PHE A 79 12.08 21.03 -4.22
C PHE A 79 12.85 20.98 -5.54
N GLU A 80 13.44 22.09 -5.97
CA GLU A 80 14.17 22.18 -7.24
C GLU A 80 15.40 21.27 -7.24
N GLN A 81 16.11 21.20 -6.11
CA GLN A 81 17.25 20.30 -5.96
C GLN A 81 16.84 18.84 -6.07
N LEU A 82 15.77 18.43 -5.36
CA LEU A 82 15.23 17.07 -5.43
C LEU A 82 14.75 16.74 -6.85
N GLN A 83 14.01 17.66 -7.47
CA GLN A 83 13.51 17.49 -8.85
C GLN A 83 14.65 17.26 -9.84
N LEU A 84 15.69 18.07 -9.77
CA LEU A 84 16.86 17.94 -10.64
C LEU A 84 17.58 16.61 -10.45
N ILE A 85 17.79 16.19 -9.20
CA ILE A 85 18.48 14.96 -8.86
C ILE A 85 17.67 13.73 -9.33
N VAL A 86 16.37 13.71 -9.10
CA VAL A 86 15.52 12.61 -9.59
C VAL A 86 15.48 12.58 -11.10
N ALA A 87 15.39 13.74 -11.78
CA ALA A 87 15.38 13.85 -13.24
C ALA A 87 16.70 13.39 -13.90
N ASN A 88 17.81 13.38 -13.16
CA ASN A 88 19.11 12.86 -13.64
C ASN A 88 19.21 11.33 -13.56
N THR A 89 18.24 10.66 -12.98
CA THR A 89 18.14 9.19 -12.99
C THR A 89 17.09 8.72 -14.01
N ILE A 90 17.13 7.44 -14.36
CA ILE A 90 16.04 6.82 -15.11
C ILE A 90 14.90 6.52 -14.14
N VAL A 91 13.76 7.18 -14.32
CA VAL A 91 12.63 7.08 -13.40
C VAL A 91 11.68 5.96 -13.80
N MET A 92 11.45 5.02 -12.88
CA MET A 92 10.46 3.96 -13.03
C MET A 92 9.34 4.14 -11.99
N SER A 93 8.09 4.07 -12.42
CA SER A 93 6.92 4.00 -11.53
C SER A 93 6.32 2.60 -11.58
N VAL A 94 5.68 2.18 -10.48
CA VAL A 94 4.97 0.90 -10.43
C VAL A 94 3.70 0.88 -11.28
N GLY A 95 3.12 2.02 -11.61
CA GLY A 95 1.88 2.09 -12.37
C GLY A 95 1.24 3.48 -12.44
N PRO A 96 0.06 3.61 -13.10
CA PRO A 96 -0.51 4.89 -13.54
C PRO A 96 -0.74 5.92 -12.44
N LYS A 97 -1.20 5.52 -11.25
CA LYS A 97 -1.43 6.44 -10.11
C LYS A 97 -0.10 7.05 -9.64
N THR A 98 0.97 6.27 -9.63
CA THR A 98 2.31 6.73 -9.25
C THR A 98 2.92 7.59 -10.34
N SER A 99 2.75 7.23 -11.61
CA SER A 99 3.14 8.03 -12.77
C SER A 99 2.47 9.41 -12.77
N ALA A 100 1.16 9.45 -12.51
CA ALA A 100 0.42 10.71 -12.43
C ALA A 100 0.94 11.60 -11.29
N ALA A 101 1.24 11.01 -10.13
CA ALA A 101 1.83 11.74 -9.01
C ALA A 101 3.21 12.32 -9.37
N LEU A 102 4.11 11.55 -9.98
CA LEU A 102 5.42 12.02 -10.43
C LEU A 102 5.29 13.17 -11.44
N LYS A 103 4.41 13.02 -12.43
CA LYS A 103 4.13 14.05 -13.44
C LYS A 103 3.63 15.35 -12.82
N SER A 104 2.83 15.31 -11.75
CA SER A 104 2.34 16.51 -11.05
C SER A 104 3.46 17.32 -10.37
N TYR A 105 4.62 16.69 -10.13
CA TYR A 105 5.84 17.34 -9.65
C TYR A 105 6.87 17.62 -10.78
N GLY A 106 6.46 17.50 -12.04
CA GLY A 106 7.32 17.77 -13.18
C GLY A 106 8.36 16.67 -13.49
N ILE A 107 8.20 15.49 -12.92
CA ILE A 107 9.10 14.35 -13.14
C ILE A 107 8.62 13.52 -14.32
N LYS A 108 9.51 13.32 -15.31
CA LYS A 108 9.28 12.42 -16.43
C LYS A 108 9.44 10.97 -15.96
N VAL A 109 8.45 10.12 -16.23
CA VAL A 109 8.54 8.68 -16.03
C VAL A 109 9.07 8.04 -17.31
N ASN A 110 10.13 7.25 -17.18
CA ASN A 110 10.78 6.55 -18.31
C ASN A 110 10.22 5.15 -18.51
N HIS A 111 9.90 4.45 -17.41
CA HIS A 111 9.38 3.10 -17.44
C HIS A 111 8.17 2.94 -16.50
N GLU A 112 7.17 2.21 -16.99
CA GLU A 112 6.02 1.76 -16.22
C GLU A 112 5.71 0.32 -16.68
N PRO A 113 5.82 -0.69 -15.79
CA PRO A 113 5.58 -2.08 -16.16
C PRO A 113 4.10 -2.31 -16.49
N GLU A 114 3.80 -3.29 -17.35
CA GLU A 114 2.42 -3.70 -17.65
C GLU A 114 1.72 -4.29 -16.43
N ASN A 115 2.44 -5.08 -15.65
CA ASN A 115 1.98 -5.59 -14.36
C ASN A 115 2.32 -4.57 -13.26
N HIS A 116 1.32 -3.85 -12.75
CA HIS A 116 1.47 -2.78 -11.76
C HIS A 116 1.75 -3.33 -10.34
N SER A 117 2.80 -4.11 -10.20
CA SER A 117 3.22 -4.75 -8.95
C SER A 117 4.75 -4.78 -8.80
N SER A 118 5.22 -5.18 -7.61
CA SER A 118 6.66 -5.42 -7.40
C SER A 118 7.21 -6.52 -8.30
N ILE A 119 6.39 -7.49 -8.70
CA ILE A 119 6.77 -8.54 -9.67
C ILE A 119 7.01 -7.90 -11.03
N GLY A 120 6.06 -7.10 -11.52
CA GLY A 120 6.19 -6.41 -12.81
C GLY A 120 7.37 -5.44 -12.87
N VAL A 121 7.71 -4.78 -11.76
CA VAL A 121 8.95 -3.97 -11.67
C VAL A 121 10.19 -4.85 -11.89
N GLY A 122 10.24 -6.04 -11.25
CA GLY A 122 11.33 -7.00 -11.44
C GLY A 122 11.41 -7.53 -12.87
N GLU A 123 10.27 -7.84 -13.49
CA GLU A 123 10.17 -8.28 -14.90
C GLU A 123 10.67 -7.18 -15.85
N GLN A 124 10.27 -5.93 -15.64
CA GLN A 124 10.74 -4.79 -16.42
C GLN A 124 12.27 -4.63 -16.34
N PHE A 125 12.85 -4.75 -15.13
CA PHE A 125 14.31 -4.70 -14.98
C PHE A 125 15.04 -5.84 -15.69
N SER A 126 14.45 -7.02 -15.72
CA SER A 126 15.00 -8.16 -16.48
C SER A 126 14.96 -7.91 -17.99
N GLN A 127 13.88 -7.28 -18.50
CA GLN A 127 13.72 -6.96 -19.93
C GLN A 127 14.70 -5.89 -20.41
N ILE A 128 14.98 -4.87 -19.60
CA ILE A 128 15.91 -3.79 -19.96
C ILE A 128 17.38 -4.13 -19.67
N ASN A 129 17.66 -5.36 -19.20
CA ASN A 129 19.01 -5.86 -18.92
C ASN A 129 19.83 -4.91 -18.01
N ALA A 130 19.27 -4.57 -16.85
CA ALA A 130 19.86 -3.63 -15.90
C ALA A 130 20.86 -4.29 -14.91
N VAL A 131 21.49 -5.40 -15.28
CA VAL A 131 22.51 -6.07 -14.45
C VAL A 131 23.67 -5.12 -14.13
N GLY A 132 24.11 -5.09 -12.89
CA GLY A 132 25.19 -4.21 -12.41
C GLY A 132 24.76 -2.77 -12.17
N LYS A 133 23.49 -2.43 -12.42
CA LYS A 133 22.94 -1.09 -12.17
C LYS A 133 22.57 -0.92 -10.70
N LYS A 134 22.50 0.35 -10.28
CA LYS A 134 22.12 0.73 -8.93
C LYS A 134 20.77 1.45 -8.94
N VAL A 135 19.92 1.07 -8.01
CA VAL A 135 18.55 1.55 -7.88
C VAL A 135 18.34 2.17 -6.51
N ILE A 136 17.71 3.35 -6.44
CA ILE A 136 17.20 3.92 -5.20
C ILE A 136 15.66 3.78 -5.15
N ILE A 137 15.15 3.28 -4.02
CA ILE A 137 13.70 3.05 -3.82
C ILE A 137 13.23 3.80 -2.56
N PRO A 138 12.65 5.00 -2.69
CA PRO A 138 11.95 5.64 -1.59
C PRO A 138 10.62 4.92 -1.34
N ARG A 139 10.40 4.43 -0.11
CA ARG A 139 9.27 3.56 0.21
C ARG A 139 8.81 3.61 1.67
N SER A 140 7.77 2.84 1.99
CA SER A 140 7.29 2.63 3.36
C SER A 140 8.25 1.77 4.19
N GLY A 141 8.42 2.08 5.46
CA GLY A 141 9.13 1.21 6.41
C GLY A 141 8.42 -0.13 6.68
N ALA A 142 7.10 -0.22 6.41
CA ALA A 142 6.34 -1.47 6.52
C ALA A 142 6.42 -2.36 5.27
N SER A 143 7.19 -1.98 4.26
CA SER A 143 7.35 -2.76 3.03
C SER A 143 8.15 -4.05 3.29
N ASN A 144 7.77 -5.13 2.58
CA ASN A 144 8.53 -6.39 2.64
C ASN A 144 9.82 -6.31 1.80
N SER A 145 10.72 -7.28 2.00
CA SER A 145 12.01 -7.37 1.31
C SER A 145 11.92 -7.93 -0.12
N PHE A 146 10.74 -8.39 -0.55
CA PHE A 146 10.55 -9.16 -1.78
C PHE A 146 11.20 -8.50 -3.02
N LEU A 147 10.88 -7.22 -3.29
CA LEU A 147 11.43 -6.54 -4.47
C LEU A 147 12.94 -6.38 -4.38
N LYS A 148 13.48 -6.03 -3.21
CA LYS A 148 14.93 -5.92 -3.00
C LYS A 148 15.63 -7.26 -3.26
N GLU A 149 15.10 -8.35 -2.72
CA GLU A 149 15.64 -9.68 -2.92
C GLU A 149 15.56 -10.09 -4.41
N LEU A 150 14.44 -9.82 -5.07
CA LEU A 150 14.26 -10.09 -6.49
C LEU A 150 15.28 -9.33 -7.35
N LEU A 151 15.44 -8.02 -7.12
CA LEU A 151 16.39 -7.19 -7.86
C LEU A 151 17.84 -7.61 -7.59
N ASN A 152 18.18 -7.91 -6.34
CA ASN A 152 19.52 -8.40 -6.01
C ASN A 152 19.84 -9.74 -6.71
N LYS A 153 18.87 -10.66 -6.82
CA LYS A 153 19.03 -11.93 -7.54
C LYS A 153 19.36 -11.75 -9.03
N ILE A 154 18.86 -10.69 -9.65
CA ILE A 154 19.17 -10.36 -11.05
C ILE A 154 20.37 -9.42 -11.19
N GLY A 155 21.14 -9.22 -10.13
CA GLY A 155 22.41 -8.48 -10.15
C GLY A 155 22.25 -6.95 -10.09
N ILE A 156 21.17 -6.45 -9.54
CA ILE A 156 20.92 -5.01 -9.33
C ILE A 156 21.19 -4.66 -7.87
N ASP A 157 21.99 -3.62 -7.64
CA ASP A 157 22.25 -3.08 -6.29
C ASP A 157 21.10 -2.15 -5.85
N VAL A 158 20.48 -2.44 -4.68
CA VAL A 158 19.29 -1.75 -4.22
C VAL A 158 19.56 -0.98 -2.94
N VAL A 159 19.37 0.33 -3.02
CA VAL A 159 19.36 1.26 -1.88
C VAL A 159 17.92 1.63 -1.56
N GLU A 160 17.46 1.37 -0.34
CA GLU A 160 16.11 1.73 0.11
C GLU A 160 16.16 2.93 1.07
N LEU A 161 15.22 3.86 0.88
CA LEU A 161 14.96 4.94 1.83
C LEU A 161 13.54 4.83 2.37
N TYR A 162 13.41 4.65 3.67
CA TYR A 162 12.12 4.59 4.33
C TYR A 162 11.63 6.00 4.70
N LEU A 163 10.60 6.48 3.98
CA LEU A 163 10.05 7.83 4.11
C LEU A 163 9.06 7.97 5.27
N TYR A 164 8.38 6.89 5.61
CA TYR A 164 7.34 6.85 6.63
C TYR A 164 7.21 5.44 7.20
N ASP A 165 6.73 5.37 8.41
CA ASP A 165 6.30 4.13 9.04
C ASP A 165 4.77 3.98 8.90
N VAL A 166 4.30 2.74 9.02
CA VAL A 166 2.89 2.41 9.03
C VAL A 166 2.59 1.76 10.37
N CYS A 167 1.67 2.34 11.12
CA CYS A 167 1.21 1.78 12.40
C CYS A 167 -0.30 1.60 12.40
N ALA A 168 -0.81 0.88 13.41
CA ALA A 168 -2.24 0.75 13.59
C ALA A 168 -2.87 2.13 13.84
N PHE A 169 -4.06 2.34 13.30
CA PHE A 169 -4.81 3.58 13.42
C PHE A 169 -5.13 3.87 14.89
N LYS A 170 -4.76 5.06 15.38
CA LYS A 170 -4.84 5.37 16.82
C LYS A 170 -6.22 5.87 17.24
N ASP A 171 -6.80 6.77 16.44
CA ASP A 171 -8.14 7.28 16.73
C ASP A 171 -9.21 6.30 16.28
N THR A 172 -9.52 5.33 17.13
CA THR A 172 -10.50 4.29 16.83
C THR A 172 -11.95 4.70 17.12
N THR A 173 -12.24 5.95 17.42
CA THR A 173 -13.62 6.45 17.60
C THR A 173 -14.44 6.28 16.31
N GLN A 174 -13.80 6.38 15.14
CA GLN A 174 -14.41 6.12 13.84
C GLN A 174 -14.88 4.65 13.67
N TRP A 175 -14.41 3.76 14.54
CA TRP A 175 -14.78 2.35 14.53
C TRP A 175 -16.04 2.03 15.31
N ASN A 176 -16.63 2.99 16.04
CA ASN A 176 -17.76 2.71 16.93
C ASN A 176 -18.95 2.09 16.18
N GLY A 177 -19.28 2.60 15.00
CA GLY A 177 -20.34 2.00 14.19
C GLY A 177 -20.01 0.58 13.69
N PHE A 178 -18.75 0.32 13.32
CA PHE A 178 -18.30 -1.01 12.95
C PHE A 178 -18.37 -1.97 14.15
N ARG A 179 -17.88 -1.57 15.33
CA ARG A 179 -17.90 -2.39 16.55
C ARG A 179 -19.31 -2.77 16.97
N GLU A 180 -20.24 -1.81 16.91
CA GLU A 180 -21.65 -2.06 17.20
C GLU A 180 -22.24 -3.11 16.25
N LEU A 181 -22.06 -2.96 14.94
CA LEU A 181 -22.54 -3.91 13.95
C LEU A 181 -21.84 -5.27 14.05
N PHE A 182 -20.54 -5.27 14.34
CA PHE A 182 -19.75 -6.49 14.51
C PHE A 182 -20.24 -7.31 15.72
N SER A 183 -20.48 -6.66 16.88
CA SER A 183 -21.00 -7.32 18.08
C SER A 183 -22.42 -7.88 17.91
N GLN A 184 -23.19 -7.32 16.95
CA GLN A 184 -24.53 -7.76 16.58
C GLN A 184 -24.56 -8.79 15.45
N ASN A 185 -23.40 -9.26 14.96
CA ASN A 185 -23.26 -10.13 13.78
C ASN A 185 -23.92 -9.55 12.51
N LYS A 186 -23.82 -8.23 12.32
CA LYS A 186 -24.41 -7.51 11.18
C LYS A 186 -23.39 -7.07 10.12
N ILE A 187 -22.17 -7.55 10.22
CA ILE A 187 -21.15 -7.37 9.19
C ILE A 187 -21.14 -8.61 8.30
N ASP A 188 -21.39 -8.44 7.02
CA ASP A 188 -21.41 -9.56 6.05
C ASP A 188 -20.03 -9.84 5.46
N ALA A 189 -19.21 -8.79 5.25
CA ALA A 189 -17.88 -8.96 4.68
C ALA A 189 -16.89 -7.90 5.13
N VAL A 190 -15.60 -8.26 5.09
CA VAL A 190 -14.47 -7.33 5.26
C VAL A 190 -13.47 -7.54 4.12
N ILE A 191 -13.16 -6.46 3.40
CA ILE A 191 -12.15 -6.43 2.32
C ILE A 191 -10.84 -5.87 2.88
N PHE A 192 -9.80 -6.69 2.88
CA PHE A 192 -8.45 -6.29 3.26
C PHE A 192 -7.64 -5.86 2.04
N THR A 193 -7.07 -4.66 2.10
CA THR A 193 -6.44 -4.01 0.94
C THR A 193 -4.91 -4.00 0.97
N SER A 194 -4.29 -4.45 2.07
CA SER A 194 -2.83 -4.59 2.21
C SER A 194 -2.47 -5.45 3.42
N ALA A 195 -1.26 -5.99 3.46
CA ALA A 195 -0.72 -6.70 4.61
C ALA A 195 -0.70 -5.82 5.89
N SER A 196 -0.31 -4.54 5.75
CA SER A 196 -0.33 -3.61 6.88
C SER A 196 -1.75 -3.32 7.38
N SER A 197 -2.74 -3.26 6.49
CA SER A 197 -4.14 -3.09 6.92
C SER A 197 -4.67 -4.31 7.68
N VAL A 198 -4.22 -5.52 7.34
CA VAL A 198 -4.51 -6.73 8.12
C VAL A 198 -3.93 -6.60 9.53
N ARG A 199 -2.63 -6.31 9.64
CA ARG A 199 -1.99 -6.14 10.96
C ARG A 199 -2.70 -5.09 11.81
N GLY A 200 -2.98 -3.92 11.23
CA GLY A 200 -3.68 -2.83 11.93
C GLY A 200 -5.08 -3.24 12.40
N PHE A 201 -5.83 -3.95 11.56
CA PHE A 201 -7.15 -4.45 11.94
C PHE A 201 -7.09 -5.36 13.17
N PHE A 202 -6.24 -6.39 13.14
CA PHE A 202 -6.11 -7.32 14.25
C PHE A 202 -5.54 -6.65 15.50
N GLU A 203 -4.55 -5.76 15.38
CA GLU A 203 -3.99 -5.00 16.51
C GLU A 203 -5.06 -4.12 17.20
N ILE A 204 -6.02 -3.59 16.46
CA ILE A 204 -7.12 -2.81 17.03
C ILE A 204 -8.15 -3.74 17.67
N MET A 205 -8.55 -4.81 16.98
CA MET A 205 -9.63 -5.69 17.43
C MET A 205 -9.28 -6.53 18.68
N VAL A 206 -8.02 -6.93 18.84
CA VAL A 206 -7.58 -7.69 20.04
C VAL A 206 -7.61 -6.86 21.33
N LYS A 207 -7.87 -5.56 21.25
CA LYS A 207 -8.12 -4.72 22.42
C LYS A 207 -9.52 -4.93 23.00
N ASP A 208 -10.46 -5.35 22.16
CA ASP A 208 -11.88 -5.50 22.50
C ASP A 208 -12.29 -6.97 22.62
N TYR A 209 -11.56 -7.90 21.95
CA TYR A 209 -11.88 -9.32 21.86
C TYR A 209 -10.65 -10.19 22.16
N SER A 210 -10.84 -11.32 22.79
CA SER A 210 -9.80 -12.37 22.83
C SER A 210 -9.56 -12.93 21.42
N LYS A 211 -8.41 -13.59 21.23
CA LYS A 211 -8.07 -14.21 19.93
C LYS A 211 -9.17 -15.21 19.50
N GLU A 212 -9.64 -16.02 20.41
CA GLU A 212 -10.64 -17.06 20.14
C GLU A 212 -12.01 -16.46 19.79
N GLU A 213 -12.48 -15.47 20.53
CA GLU A 213 -13.73 -14.76 20.24
C GLU A 213 -13.66 -14.06 18.87
N LEU A 214 -12.53 -13.42 18.56
CA LEU A 214 -12.34 -12.74 17.30
C LEU A 214 -12.37 -13.72 16.13
N GLN A 215 -11.68 -14.86 16.23
CA GLN A 215 -11.68 -15.90 15.21
C GLN A 215 -13.09 -16.48 15.01
N ASN A 216 -13.82 -16.76 16.09
CA ASN A 216 -15.20 -17.26 16.03
C ASN A 216 -16.14 -16.27 15.34
N ASN A 217 -16.06 -14.99 15.67
CA ASN A 217 -16.89 -13.97 15.04
C ASN A 217 -16.53 -13.79 13.56
N LEU A 218 -15.23 -13.76 13.22
CA LEU A 218 -14.75 -13.62 11.84
C LEU A 218 -15.08 -14.85 10.97
N SER A 219 -15.28 -16.03 11.55
CA SER A 219 -15.68 -17.24 10.82
C SER A 219 -17.08 -17.11 10.18
N GLN A 220 -17.90 -16.19 10.67
CA GLN A 220 -19.25 -15.91 10.15
C GLN A 220 -19.26 -14.80 9.07
N ILE A 221 -18.10 -14.20 8.79
CA ILE A 221 -17.94 -13.04 7.91
C ILE A 221 -17.11 -13.45 6.69
N SER A 222 -17.53 -13.00 5.51
CA SER A 222 -16.73 -13.20 4.30
C SER A 222 -15.49 -12.28 4.34
N LEU A 223 -14.31 -12.85 4.57
CA LEU A 223 -13.05 -12.10 4.51
C LEU A 223 -12.45 -12.19 3.11
N ILE A 224 -12.19 -11.04 2.49
CA ILE A 224 -11.61 -10.95 1.15
C ILE A 224 -10.23 -10.31 1.23
N SER A 225 -9.25 -11.03 0.67
CA SER A 225 -7.91 -10.50 0.43
C SER A 225 -7.82 -9.91 -0.97
N ILE A 226 -7.34 -8.68 -1.10
CA ILE A 226 -7.17 -8.04 -2.42
C ILE A 226 -6.07 -8.69 -3.27
N GLY A 227 -5.15 -9.44 -2.65
CA GLY A 227 -4.05 -10.09 -3.37
C GLY A 227 -3.10 -10.88 -2.48
N ILE A 228 -2.05 -11.43 -3.09
CA ILE A 228 -1.15 -12.43 -2.50
C ILE A 228 -0.49 -11.95 -1.19
N PHE A 229 0.09 -10.75 -1.16
CA PHE A 229 0.78 -10.26 0.05
C PHE A 229 -0.19 -10.01 1.22
N THR A 230 -1.42 -9.65 0.92
CA THR A 230 -2.48 -9.49 1.92
C THR A 230 -2.91 -10.86 2.45
N SER A 231 -3.02 -11.87 1.59
CA SER A 231 -3.40 -13.22 1.97
C SER A 231 -2.34 -13.90 2.84
N GLU A 232 -1.06 -13.71 2.55
CA GLU A 232 0.03 -14.22 3.38
C GLU A 232 -0.01 -13.63 4.81
N GLU A 233 -0.45 -12.40 4.94
CA GLU A 233 -0.61 -11.80 6.27
C GLU A 233 -1.85 -12.35 7.00
N LEU A 234 -2.99 -12.54 6.30
CA LEU A 234 -4.20 -13.13 6.88
C LEU A 234 -3.98 -14.55 7.42
N LYS A 235 -3.17 -15.36 6.73
CA LYS A 235 -2.81 -16.73 7.18
C LYS A 235 -2.24 -16.76 8.60
N LYS A 236 -1.53 -15.72 9.02
CA LYS A 236 -0.91 -15.64 10.36
C LYS A 236 -1.94 -15.53 11.51
N PHE A 237 -3.18 -15.19 11.18
CA PHE A 237 -4.26 -15.01 12.16
C PHE A 237 -5.23 -16.19 12.22
N ASP A 238 -4.97 -17.27 11.48
CA ASP A 238 -5.76 -18.49 11.45
C ASP A 238 -7.24 -18.24 11.13
N VAL A 239 -7.53 -17.36 10.16
CA VAL A 239 -8.87 -17.05 9.67
C VAL A 239 -9.07 -17.56 8.24
N SER A 240 -10.31 -17.94 7.91
CA SER A 240 -10.68 -18.31 6.54
C SER A 240 -10.93 -17.07 5.70
N PHE A 241 -10.43 -17.05 4.46
CA PHE A 241 -10.62 -15.93 3.54
C PHE A 241 -10.58 -16.38 2.09
N VAL A 242 -11.04 -15.52 1.19
CA VAL A 242 -10.95 -15.71 -0.27
C VAL A 242 -9.99 -14.67 -0.83
N VAL A 243 -9.18 -15.04 -1.81
CA VAL A 243 -8.28 -14.13 -2.52
C VAL A 243 -8.95 -13.66 -3.80
N SER A 244 -8.99 -12.35 -4.03
CA SER A 244 -9.50 -11.77 -5.27
C SER A 244 -8.61 -12.16 -6.46
N GLU A 245 -9.20 -12.61 -7.56
CA GLU A 245 -8.46 -12.91 -8.79
C GLU A 245 -7.91 -11.63 -9.44
N ILE A 246 -8.68 -10.55 -9.37
CA ILE A 246 -8.27 -9.23 -9.86
C ILE A 246 -7.90 -8.37 -8.67
N HIS A 247 -6.62 -8.02 -8.55
CA HIS A 247 -6.04 -7.32 -7.39
C HIS A 247 -6.40 -5.82 -7.35
N THR A 248 -7.69 -5.52 -7.49
CA THR A 248 -8.28 -4.17 -7.43
C THR A 248 -9.43 -4.12 -6.43
N VAL A 249 -9.87 -2.92 -6.07
CA VAL A 249 -11.05 -2.75 -5.20
C VAL A 249 -12.30 -3.33 -5.86
N ALA A 250 -12.49 -3.08 -7.16
CA ALA A 250 -13.61 -3.62 -7.91
C ALA A 250 -13.57 -5.16 -7.97
N GLY A 251 -12.40 -5.76 -8.26
CA GLY A 251 -12.22 -7.21 -8.27
C GLY A 251 -12.50 -7.86 -6.92
N ALA A 252 -12.02 -7.26 -5.83
CA ALA A 252 -12.30 -7.73 -4.47
C ALA A 252 -13.79 -7.63 -4.12
N PHE A 253 -14.47 -6.59 -4.59
CA PHE A 253 -15.92 -6.44 -4.43
C PHE A 253 -16.69 -7.49 -5.25
N ASP A 254 -16.27 -7.77 -6.49
CA ASP A 254 -16.92 -8.77 -7.36
C ASP A 254 -16.76 -10.20 -6.81
N THR A 255 -15.68 -10.49 -6.09
CA THR A 255 -15.51 -11.77 -5.38
C THR A 255 -16.64 -12.02 -4.36
N LEU A 256 -17.27 -10.98 -3.80
CA LEU A 256 -18.42 -11.12 -2.88
C LEU A 256 -19.72 -11.47 -3.57
N LYS A 257 -19.82 -11.27 -4.90
CA LYS A 257 -21.02 -11.58 -5.67
C LYS A 257 -21.06 -13.04 -6.11
N ASN A 258 -19.88 -13.65 -6.25
CA ASN A 258 -19.68 -15.02 -6.71
C ASN A 258 -18.80 -15.78 -5.70
N PRO A 259 -19.31 -16.08 -4.51
CA PRO A 259 -18.55 -16.74 -3.45
C PRO A 259 -18.20 -18.22 -3.77
#